data_25fafac8c265ed7e895d19c2fb8de476
#
_entry.id   25fafac8c265ed7e895d19c2fb8de476
#
_cell.length_a   1.000
_cell.length_b   1.000
_cell.length_c   1.000
_cell.angle_alpha   90.00
_cell.angle_beta   90.00
_cell.angle_gamma   90.00
#
_symmetry.space_group_name_H-M   'P 1'
#
loop_
_entity.id
_entity.type
_entity.pdbx_description
1 polymer ?
#
loop_
_entity_poly.entity_id
_entity_poly.type
_entity_poly.pdbx_seq_one_letter_code
_entity_poly.pdbx_strand_id
1 'polypeptide(L)'
;MSHLAIILTLAGYVALLFLVAWLSSRNTTTATFFTGGRSTPRLVAAVAMVGAAMSGVTYISVPGSVLTDGFSYLQTCLGFFVGYAVIAFVLIPLYYRLGVVSLYEYLDHRFGIVAHRTGAWLFFVAKIASASLRAFVICVVLQ
;
A
#
# COMPACT_ATOMS: atom_id res chain seq x y z
N MET A 1 -10.12 15.15 23.65
CA MET A 1 -10.19 16.10 22.53
C MET A 1 -11.65 16.30 22.17
N SER A 2 -12.07 17.50 21.79
CA SER A 2 -13.47 17.71 21.42
C SER A 2 -13.78 16.97 20.08
N HIS A 3 -14.93 16.31 19.98
CA HIS A 3 -15.35 15.63 18.76
C HIS A 3 -15.28 16.53 17.53
N LEU A 4 -15.53 17.82 17.73
CA LEU A 4 -15.46 18.84 16.68
C LEU A 4 -14.01 19.00 16.14
N ALA A 5 -12.99 18.95 17.00
CA ALA A 5 -11.60 19.04 16.57
C ALA A 5 -11.18 17.82 15.72
N ILE A 6 -11.64 16.62 16.07
CA ILE A 6 -11.38 15.40 15.31
C ILE A 6 -12.02 15.49 13.92
N ILE A 7 -13.30 15.91 13.87
CA ILE A 7 -14.02 16.05 12.59
C ILE A 7 -13.35 17.08 11.70
N LEU A 8 -12.97 18.24 12.23
CA LEU A 8 -12.28 19.30 11.47
C LEU A 8 -10.92 18.84 10.94
N THR A 9 -10.14 18.11 11.74
CA THR A 9 -8.85 17.56 11.32
C THR A 9 -9.03 16.54 10.19
N LEU A 10 -9.99 15.62 10.33
CA LEU A 10 -10.30 14.63 9.28
C LEU A 10 -10.80 15.30 8.00
N ALA A 11 -11.73 16.25 8.11
CA ALA A 11 -12.24 16.99 6.97
C ALA A 11 -11.13 17.78 6.26
N GLY A 12 -10.26 18.46 7.01
CA GLY A 12 -9.12 19.18 6.47
C GLY A 12 -8.13 18.26 5.76
N TYR A 13 -7.85 17.10 6.33
CA TYR A 13 -6.98 16.10 5.71
C TYR A 13 -7.58 15.55 4.40
N VAL A 14 -8.85 15.19 4.41
CA VAL A 14 -9.55 14.71 3.21
C VAL A 14 -9.59 15.79 2.13
N ALA A 15 -9.90 17.04 2.49
CA ALA A 15 -9.90 18.18 1.56
C ALA A 15 -8.51 18.40 0.93
N LEU A 16 -7.44 18.31 1.73
CA LEU A 16 -6.06 18.40 1.26
C LEU A 16 -5.72 17.28 0.27
N LEU A 17 -6.12 16.04 0.54
CA LEU A 17 -5.92 14.92 -0.37
C LEU A 17 -6.64 15.14 -1.71
N PHE A 18 -7.90 15.57 -1.68
CA PHE A 18 -8.65 15.89 -2.90
C PHE A 18 -8.02 17.03 -3.68
N LEU A 19 -7.55 18.06 -3.00
CA LEU A 19 -6.88 19.21 -3.63
C LEU A 19 -5.59 18.79 -4.34
N VAL A 20 -4.75 18.00 -3.68
CA VAL A 20 -3.51 17.45 -4.27
C VAL A 20 -3.83 16.54 -5.44
N ALA A 21 -4.81 15.64 -5.29
CA ALA A 21 -5.26 14.75 -6.37
C ALA A 21 -5.77 15.54 -7.58
N TRP A 22 -6.58 16.57 -7.35
CA TRP A 22 -7.13 17.43 -8.42
C TRP A 22 -6.04 18.21 -9.15
N LEU A 23 -5.08 18.80 -8.40
CA LEU A 23 -3.95 19.51 -8.99
C LEU A 23 -3.06 18.59 -9.83
N SER A 24 -2.83 17.36 -9.33
CA SER A 24 -1.96 16.36 -9.97
C SER A 24 -2.62 15.72 -11.19
N SER A 25 -3.96 15.67 -11.23
CA SER A 25 -4.74 14.94 -12.24
C SER A 25 -5.03 15.77 -13.52
N ARG A 26 -4.78 17.07 -13.51
CA ARG A 26 -5.23 17.99 -14.60
C ARG A 26 -4.71 17.65 -16.00
N ASN A 27 -3.60 16.93 -16.12
CA ASN A 27 -2.98 16.58 -17.40
C ASN A 27 -2.69 15.09 -17.56
N THR A 28 -3.44 14.22 -16.86
CA THR A 28 -3.14 12.81 -16.80
C THR A 28 -4.10 12.00 -17.68
N THR A 29 -3.56 11.23 -18.64
CA THR A 29 -4.34 10.22 -19.38
C THR A 29 -4.50 8.97 -18.51
N THR A 30 -5.52 8.14 -18.81
CA THR A 30 -5.80 6.90 -18.06
C THR A 30 -4.57 5.98 -17.96
N ALA A 31 -3.82 5.83 -19.06
CA ALA A 31 -2.60 5.03 -19.08
C ALA A 31 -1.50 5.61 -18.17
N THR A 32 -1.33 6.93 -18.18
CA THR A 32 -0.35 7.63 -17.34
C THR A 32 -0.75 7.57 -15.87
N PHE A 33 -2.04 7.57 -15.56
CA PHE A 33 -2.55 7.45 -14.18
C PHE A 33 -2.11 6.11 -13.54
N PHE A 34 -2.23 5.00 -14.24
CA PHE A 34 -1.87 3.68 -13.70
C PHE A 34 -0.36 3.43 -13.66
N THR A 35 0.41 4.02 -14.57
CA THR A 35 1.86 3.74 -14.68
C THR A 35 2.75 4.86 -14.14
N GLY A 36 2.17 6.00 -13.73
CA GLY A 36 2.93 7.20 -13.37
C GLY A 36 3.78 7.74 -14.53
N GLY A 37 3.42 7.40 -15.78
CA GLY A 37 4.22 7.70 -16.97
C GLY A 37 5.58 7.02 -16.99
N ARG A 38 5.88 6.11 -16.06
CA ARG A 38 7.21 5.49 -15.80
C ARG A 38 8.33 6.52 -15.59
N SER A 39 7.97 7.77 -15.28
CA SER A 39 8.91 8.89 -15.11
C SER A 39 8.99 9.42 -13.68
N THR A 40 8.34 8.75 -12.72
CA THR A 40 8.35 9.15 -11.32
C THR A 40 9.76 9.14 -10.74
N PRO A 41 10.24 10.24 -10.13
CA PRO A 41 11.55 10.29 -9.49
C PRO A 41 11.70 9.17 -8.44
N ARG A 42 12.86 8.53 -8.38
CA ARG A 42 13.11 7.40 -7.48
C ARG A 42 12.80 7.71 -6.02
N LEU A 43 13.14 8.91 -5.56
CA LEU A 43 12.91 9.35 -4.18
C LEU A 43 11.42 9.48 -3.88
N VAL A 44 10.62 10.01 -4.80
CA VAL A 44 9.16 10.12 -4.67
C VAL A 44 8.53 8.74 -4.63
N ALA A 45 8.96 7.83 -5.50
CA ALA A 45 8.49 6.44 -5.48
C ALA A 45 8.84 5.73 -4.16
N ALA A 46 10.06 5.92 -3.64
CA ALA A 46 10.48 5.33 -2.38
C ALA A 46 9.63 5.85 -1.19
N VAL A 47 9.41 7.16 -1.09
CA VAL A 47 8.57 7.75 -0.04
C VAL A 47 7.12 7.28 -0.16
N ALA A 48 6.57 7.21 -1.38
CA ALA A 48 5.23 6.69 -1.61
C ALA A 48 5.09 5.21 -1.20
N MET A 49 6.10 4.38 -1.48
CA MET A 49 6.10 2.97 -1.06
C MET A 49 6.15 2.83 0.46
N VAL A 50 6.99 3.62 1.14
CA VAL A 50 7.04 3.64 2.62
C VAL A 50 5.69 4.06 3.19
N GLY A 51 5.08 5.13 2.68
CA GLY A 51 3.77 5.60 3.12
C GLY A 51 2.65 4.57 2.89
N ALA A 52 2.71 3.83 1.78
CA ALA A 52 1.74 2.77 1.48
C ALA A 52 1.93 1.50 2.36
N ALA A 53 3.17 1.20 2.75
CA ALA A 53 3.49 0.05 3.59
C ALA A 53 3.16 0.28 5.08
N MET A 54 3.34 1.52 5.56
CA MET A 54 3.04 1.88 6.94
C MET A 54 1.53 2.07 7.13
N SER A 55 0.98 1.45 8.17
CA SER A 55 -0.41 1.65 8.57
C SER A 55 -0.47 2.28 9.97
N GLY A 56 -1.59 2.98 10.28
CA GLY A 56 -1.83 3.51 11.62
C GLY A 56 -1.82 2.43 12.70
N VAL A 57 -2.27 1.22 12.36
CA VAL A 57 -2.19 0.05 13.25
C VAL A 57 -0.74 -0.27 13.62
N THR A 58 0.18 -0.21 12.67
CA THR A 58 1.61 -0.48 12.89
C THR A 58 2.21 0.49 13.91
N TYR A 59 1.83 1.77 13.86
CA TYR A 59 2.30 2.78 14.81
C TYR A 59 1.89 2.50 16.26
N ILE A 60 0.75 1.84 16.46
CA ILE A 60 0.23 1.54 17.80
C ILE A 60 0.71 0.16 18.25
N SER A 61 0.60 -0.85 17.37
CA SER A 61 0.86 -2.24 17.74
C SER A 61 2.35 -2.55 17.92
N VAL A 62 3.23 -1.97 17.10
CA VAL A 62 4.67 -2.28 17.18
C VAL A 62 5.31 -1.78 18.47
N PRO A 63 5.12 -0.51 18.91
CA PRO A 63 5.60 -0.09 20.22
C PRO A 63 4.96 -0.88 21.37
N GLY A 64 3.66 -1.22 21.25
CA GLY A 64 2.96 -2.04 22.23
C GLY A 64 3.57 -3.44 22.36
N SER A 65 3.89 -4.11 21.28
CA SER A 65 4.49 -5.43 21.27
C SER A 65 5.92 -5.46 21.85
N VAL A 66 6.65 -4.37 21.74
CA VAL A 66 7.99 -4.26 22.39
C VAL A 66 7.89 -4.35 23.91
N LEU A 67 6.81 -3.85 24.49
CA LEU A 67 6.59 -3.89 25.96
C LEU A 67 6.23 -5.31 26.43
N THR A 68 5.56 -6.11 25.60
CA THR A 68 5.11 -7.47 25.95
C THR A 68 6.09 -8.56 25.53
N ASP A 69 6.59 -8.47 24.31
CA ASP A 69 7.36 -9.53 23.64
C ASP A 69 8.84 -9.14 23.43
N GLY A 70 9.28 -8.00 23.97
CA GLY A 70 10.61 -7.47 23.75
C GLY A 70 10.86 -7.13 22.29
N PHE A 71 12.08 -7.37 21.79
CA PHE A 71 12.46 -7.07 20.41
C PHE A 71 12.15 -8.17 19.38
N SER A 72 11.21 -9.08 19.68
CA SER A 72 10.84 -10.18 18.77
C SER A 72 10.39 -9.69 17.39
N TYR A 73 9.75 -8.52 17.33
CA TYR A 73 9.34 -7.90 16.07
C TYR A 73 10.50 -7.54 15.13
N LEU A 74 11.72 -7.42 15.65
CA LEU A 74 12.91 -7.15 14.85
C LEU A 74 13.18 -8.26 13.81
N GLN A 75 12.89 -9.51 14.14
CA GLN A 75 13.00 -10.64 13.19
C GLN A 75 12.07 -10.44 11.99
N THR A 76 10.86 -9.97 12.23
CA THR A 76 9.89 -9.67 11.17
C THR A 76 10.39 -8.50 10.28
N CYS A 77 10.96 -7.46 10.88
CA CYS A 77 11.57 -6.35 10.13
C CYS A 77 12.72 -6.81 9.24
N LEU A 78 13.58 -7.70 9.72
CA LEU A 78 14.65 -8.29 8.92
C LEU A 78 14.09 -9.14 7.76
N GLY A 79 13.03 -9.91 8.01
CA GLY A 79 12.31 -10.64 6.97
C GLY A 79 11.75 -9.72 5.88
N PHE A 80 11.13 -8.62 6.26
CA PHE A 80 10.66 -7.61 5.31
C PHE A 80 11.80 -6.98 4.51
N PHE A 81 12.93 -6.67 5.14
CA PHE A 81 14.08 -6.13 4.44
C PHE A 81 14.59 -7.08 3.34
N VAL A 82 14.73 -8.36 3.65
CA VAL A 82 15.11 -9.37 2.65
C VAL A 82 14.05 -9.51 1.57
N GLY A 83 12.76 -9.55 1.94
CA GLY A 83 11.65 -9.61 0.99
C GLY A 83 11.63 -8.42 0.03
N TYR A 84 11.79 -7.21 0.53
CA TYR A 84 11.88 -6.01 -0.32
C TYR A 84 13.12 -6.00 -1.21
N ALA A 85 14.25 -6.52 -0.74
CA ALA A 85 15.44 -6.68 -1.59
C ALA A 85 15.16 -7.64 -2.76
N VAL A 86 14.53 -8.78 -2.52
CA VAL A 86 14.12 -9.70 -3.59
C VAL A 86 13.15 -9.03 -4.57
N ILE A 87 12.16 -8.30 -4.07
CA ILE A 87 11.23 -7.56 -4.93
C ILE A 87 12.00 -6.55 -5.80
N ALA A 88 12.90 -5.77 -5.22
CA ALA A 88 13.63 -4.71 -5.91
C ALA A 88 14.59 -5.26 -6.99
N PHE A 89 15.31 -6.35 -6.69
CA PHE A 89 16.34 -6.87 -7.59
C PHE A 89 15.84 -7.95 -8.56
N VAL A 90 14.77 -8.64 -8.24
CA VAL A 90 14.24 -9.74 -9.07
C VAL A 90 12.91 -9.37 -9.71
N LEU A 91 11.92 -8.97 -8.89
CA LEU A 91 10.55 -8.81 -9.38
C LEU A 91 10.38 -7.55 -10.23
N ILE A 92 10.90 -6.42 -9.79
CA ILE A 92 10.78 -5.16 -10.53
C ILE A 92 11.48 -5.25 -11.90
N PRO A 93 12.74 -5.69 -12.01
CA PRO A 93 13.38 -5.88 -13.32
C PRO A 93 12.61 -6.87 -14.23
N LEU A 94 12.04 -7.93 -13.66
CA LEU A 94 11.23 -8.88 -14.41
C LEU A 94 9.99 -8.20 -15.01
N TYR A 95 9.28 -7.38 -14.24
CA TYR A 95 8.10 -6.66 -14.71
C TYR A 95 8.44 -5.67 -15.82
N TYR A 96 9.56 -4.96 -15.67
CA TYR A 96 10.02 -4.04 -16.73
C TYR A 96 10.39 -4.77 -18.01
N ARG A 97 11.03 -5.95 -17.93
CA ARG A 97 11.39 -6.77 -19.10
C ARG A 97 10.16 -7.33 -19.81
N LEU A 98 9.15 -7.72 -19.08
CA LEU A 98 7.93 -8.31 -19.64
C LEU A 98 6.89 -7.24 -20.06
N GLY A 99 7.10 -5.98 -19.67
CA GLY A 99 6.18 -4.89 -19.96
C GLY A 99 4.87 -4.93 -19.16
N VAL A 100 4.75 -5.86 -18.20
CA VAL A 100 3.53 -6.04 -17.40
C VAL A 100 3.42 -4.99 -16.29
N VAL A 101 2.19 -4.65 -15.94
CA VAL A 101 1.88 -3.64 -14.91
C VAL A 101 1.58 -4.31 -13.56
N SER A 102 1.18 -5.58 -13.57
CA SER A 102 0.79 -6.30 -12.36
C SER A 102 1.22 -7.77 -12.39
N LEU A 103 1.32 -8.36 -11.17
CA LEU A 103 1.55 -9.79 -11.02
C LEU A 103 0.46 -10.63 -11.71
N TYR A 104 -0.78 -10.14 -11.71
CA TYR A 104 -1.91 -10.86 -12.31
C TYR A 104 -1.84 -10.91 -13.84
N GLU A 105 -1.33 -9.86 -14.46
CA GLU A 105 -1.04 -9.82 -15.89
C GLU A 105 0.08 -10.81 -16.25
N TYR A 106 1.11 -10.92 -15.41
CA TYR A 106 2.13 -11.95 -15.56
C TYR A 106 1.55 -13.37 -15.44
N LEU A 107 0.62 -13.60 -14.51
CA LEU A 107 -0.06 -14.89 -14.38
C LEU A 107 -0.89 -15.23 -15.61
N ASP A 108 -1.54 -14.24 -16.23
CA ASP A 108 -2.30 -14.43 -17.47
C ASP A 108 -1.39 -14.91 -18.61
N HIS A 109 -0.27 -14.22 -18.81
CA HIS A 109 0.70 -14.58 -19.85
C HIS A 109 1.32 -15.98 -19.67
N ARG A 110 1.51 -16.42 -18.42
CA ARG A 110 2.21 -17.69 -18.15
C ARG A 110 1.28 -18.89 -17.91
N PHE A 111 0.14 -18.68 -17.27
CA PHE A 111 -0.77 -19.72 -16.80
C PHE A 111 -2.19 -19.58 -17.36
N GLY A 112 -2.46 -18.50 -18.09
CA GLY A 112 -3.73 -18.24 -18.73
C GLY A 112 -4.76 -17.56 -17.82
N ILE A 113 -5.90 -17.20 -18.45
CA ILE A 113 -6.96 -16.36 -17.87
C ILE A 113 -7.57 -16.93 -16.57
N VAL A 114 -7.55 -18.24 -16.38
CA VAL A 114 -8.10 -18.88 -15.17
C VAL A 114 -7.23 -18.51 -13.96
N ALA A 115 -5.91 -18.62 -14.10
CA ALA A 115 -4.96 -18.25 -13.03
C ALA A 115 -5.03 -16.75 -12.70
N HIS A 116 -5.15 -15.90 -13.72
CA HIS A 116 -5.38 -14.46 -13.56
C HIS A 116 -6.63 -14.18 -12.72
N ARG A 117 -7.78 -14.71 -13.11
CA ARG A 117 -9.05 -14.49 -12.42
C ARG A 117 -9.05 -15.03 -11.00
N THR A 118 -8.53 -16.23 -10.79
CA THR A 118 -8.44 -16.82 -9.44
C THR A 118 -7.56 -15.99 -8.53
N GLY A 119 -6.38 -15.57 -9.01
CA GLY A 119 -5.48 -14.70 -8.25
C GLY A 119 -6.11 -13.36 -7.91
N ALA A 120 -6.77 -12.72 -8.87
CA ALA A 120 -7.47 -11.45 -8.66
C ALA A 120 -8.61 -11.57 -7.65
N TRP A 121 -9.41 -12.64 -7.70
CA TRP A 121 -10.47 -12.90 -6.73
C TRP A 121 -9.94 -13.14 -5.31
N LEU A 122 -8.92 -13.97 -5.16
CA LEU A 122 -8.29 -14.21 -3.86
C LEU A 122 -7.72 -12.93 -3.26
N PHE A 123 -7.07 -12.12 -4.08
CA PHE A 123 -6.58 -10.82 -3.65
C PHE A 123 -7.71 -9.88 -3.20
N PHE A 124 -8.79 -9.82 -3.96
CA PHE A 124 -9.94 -8.97 -3.66
C PHE A 124 -10.55 -9.34 -2.28
N VAL A 125 -10.80 -10.63 -2.05
CA VAL A 125 -11.32 -11.13 -0.77
C VAL A 125 -10.35 -10.83 0.38
N ALA A 126 -9.06 -11.10 0.20
CA ALA A 126 -8.04 -10.81 1.20
C ALA A 126 -7.93 -9.30 1.52
N LYS A 127 -8.07 -8.45 0.51
CA LYS A 127 -8.07 -6.99 0.70
C LYS A 127 -9.29 -6.48 1.45
N ILE A 128 -10.48 -7.00 1.16
CA ILE A 128 -11.69 -6.64 1.91
C ILE A 128 -11.53 -7.04 3.38
N ALA A 129 -11.13 -8.27 3.66
CA ALA A 129 -10.92 -8.74 5.03
C ALA A 129 -9.86 -7.88 5.77
N SER A 130 -8.74 -7.60 5.12
CA SER A 130 -7.68 -6.75 5.71
C SER A 130 -8.15 -5.31 5.94
N ALA A 131 -8.91 -4.73 5.02
CA ALA A 131 -9.46 -3.38 5.17
C ALA A 131 -10.47 -3.30 6.31
N SER A 132 -11.34 -4.31 6.45
CA SER A 132 -12.32 -4.41 7.54
C SER A 132 -11.65 -4.48 8.92
N LEU A 133 -10.59 -5.29 9.05
CA LEU A 133 -9.82 -5.38 10.30
C LEU A 133 -9.15 -4.05 10.64
N ARG A 134 -8.57 -3.35 9.66
CA ARG A 134 -7.95 -2.04 9.89
C ARG A 134 -8.97 -0.99 10.29
N ALA A 135 -10.15 -0.97 9.64
CA ALA A 135 -11.24 -0.07 9.99
C ALA A 135 -11.73 -0.34 11.43
N PHE A 136 -11.88 -1.60 11.81
CA PHE A 136 -12.26 -1.98 13.17
C PHE A 136 -11.27 -1.46 14.22
N VAL A 137 -9.96 -1.64 14.00
CA VAL A 137 -8.92 -1.15 14.93
C VAL A 137 -8.97 0.38 15.04
N ILE A 138 -9.19 1.10 13.93
CA ILE A 138 -9.33 2.56 13.96
C ILE A 138 -10.54 2.97 14.80
N CYS A 139 -11.67 2.29 14.63
CA CYS A 139 -12.87 2.57 15.43
C CYS A 139 -12.64 2.35 16.92
N VAL A 140 -11.94 1.28 17.30
CA VAL A 140 -11.60 1.00 18.71
C VAL A 140 -10.69 2.07 19.31
N VAL A 141 -9.74 2.59 18.52
CA VAL A 141 -8.80 3.63 18.99
C VAL A 141 -9.47 5.00 19.12
N LEU A 142 -10.50 5.28 18.30
CA LEU A 142 -11.24 6.55 18.33
C LEU A 142 -12.35 6.59 19.38
N GLN A 143 -12.69 5.47 20.01
CA GLN A 143 -13.72 5.34 21.05
C GLN A 143 -13.20 5.72 22.45
#